data_96c68b24b0186f4e81a01ae78018d0f6
#
_entry.id   96c68b24b0186f4e81a01ae78018d0f6
#
_cell.length_a   1.000
_cell.length_b   1.000
_cell.length_c   1.000
_cell.angle_alpha   90.00
_cell.angle_beta   90.00
_cell.angle_gamma   90.00
#
_symmetry.space_group_name_H-M   'P 1'
#
loop_
_entity.id
_entity.type
_entity.pdbx_description
1 polymer ?
#
loop_
_entity_poly.entity_id
_entity_poly.type
_entity_poly.pdbx_seq_one_letter_code
_entity_poly.pdbx_strand_id
1 'polypeptide(L)'
;MTSTPTPTAIDKYFDCWNEPDDARRVRLIEAAWAPDARSVDPLVDVAGHIAISEMMGAVQQQFPDHRFGLVGDPLAHHDVLHWCWTLVDADGSRVIGGLDVARLDADGRIAELIGFFDGGPS
;
A
#
# COMPACT_ATOMS: atom_id res chain seq x y z
N MET A 1 -24.24 15.61 -3.68
CA MET A 1 -23.91 14.25 -3.22
C MET A 1 -22.50 14.23 -2.68
N THR A 2 -22.34 13.78 -1.46
CA THR A 2 -21.01 13.67 -0.87
C THR A 2 -20.35 12.39 -1.33
N SER A 3 -19.09 12.46 -1.71
CA SER A 3 -18.32 11.26 -2.02
C SER A 3 -18.07 10.45 -0.75
N THR A 4 -17.98 9.14 -0.89
CA THR A 4 -17.64 8.26 0.22
C THR A 4 -16.21 8.58 0.70
N PRO A 5 -16.01 8.79 2.00
CA PRO A 5 -14.64 9.00 2.50
C PRO A 5 -13.75 7.81 2.21
N THR A 6 -12.48 8.07 1.94
CA THR A 6 -11.49 7.00 1.79
C THR A 6 -11.38 6.21 3.08
N PRO A 7 -11.45 4.89 3.05
CA PRO A 7 -11.26 4.07 4.25
C PRO A 7 -9.93 4.37 4.94
N THR A 8 -9.96 4.46 6.27
CA THR A 8 -8.77 4.76 7.08
C THR A 8 -7.61 3.81 6.79
N ALA A 9 -7.91 2.52 6.56
CA ALA A 9 -6.88 1.53 6.26
C ALA A 9 -6.08 1.88 5.00
N ILE A 10 -6.75 2.46 4.00
CA ILE A 10 -6.09 2.85 2.75
C ILE A 10 -5.19 4.07 2.98
N ASP A 11 -5.66 5.07 3.73
CA ASP A 11 -4.85 6.23 4.09
C ASP A 11 -3.58 5.81 4.83
N LYS A 12 -3.72 4.94 5.82
CA LYS A 12 -2.58 4.41 6.58
C LYS A 12 -1.62 3.62 5.69
N TYR A 13 -2.15 2.86 4.73
CA TYR A 13 -1.37 2.10 3.78
C TYR A 13 -0.45 3.02 2.96
N PHE A 14 -0.99 4.08 2.39
CA PHE A 14 -0.19 5.04 1.62
C PHE A 14 0.78 5.82 2.51
N ASP A 15 0.42 6.13 3.74
CA ASP A 15 1.34 6.77 4.68
C ASP A 15 2.60 5.92 4.90
N CYS A 16 2.44 4.59 5.00
CA CYS A 16 3.58 3.68 5.10
C CYS A 16 4.47 3.74 3.85
N TRP A 17 3.87 3.63 2.68
CA TRP A 17 4.61 3.63 1.42
C TRP A 17 5.32 4.94 1.13
N ASN A 18 4.79 6.05 1.63
CA ASN A 18 5.35 7.39 1.38
C ASN A 18 6.27 7.88 2.48
N GLU A 19 6.53 7.09 3.53
CA GLU A 19 7.41 7.48 4.61
C GLU A 19 8.85 7.02 4.35
N PRO A 20 9.80 7.95 4.11
CA PRO A 20 11.18 7.59 3.82
C PRO A 20 12.01 7.22 5.06
N ASP A 21 11.60 7.66 6.25
CA ASP A 21 12.33 7.37 7.47
C ASP A 21 12.00 5.96 7.99
N ASP A 22 13.01 5.12 8.14
CA ASP A 22 12.82 3.72 8.52
C ASP A 22 12.12 3.57 9.86
N ALA A 23 12.50 4.36 10.86
CA ALA A 23 11.92 4.25 12.20
C ALA A 23 10.45 4.68 12.22
N ARG A 24 10.12 5.75 11.50
CA ARG A 24 8.72 6.22 11.37
C ARG A 24 7.89 5.22 10.59
N ARG A 25 8.44 4.65 9.52
CA ARG A 25 7.74 3.67 8.70
C ARG A 25 7.36 2.44 9.51
N VAL A 26 8.27 1.94 10.36
CA VAL A 26 7.98 0.81 11.24
C VAL A 26 6.77 1.10 12.14
N ARG A 27 6.71 2.30 12.72
CA ARG A 27 5.57 2.69 13.57
C ARG A 27 4.27 2.79 12.78
N LEU A 28 4.33 3.32 11.56
CA LEU A 28 3.16 3.41 10.68
C LEU A 28 2.69 2.00 10.28
N ILE A 29 3.60 1.09 10.02
CA ILE A 29 3.28 -0.30 9.69
C ILE A 29 2.60 -0.99 10.88
N GLU A 30 3.09 -0.78 12.10
CA GLU A 30 2.46 -1.35 13.29
C GLU A 30 1.00 -0.91 13.44
N ALA A 31 0.69 0.33 13.06
CA ALA A 31 -0.67 0.86 13.11
C ALA A 31 -1.56 0.38 11.96
N ALA A 32 -0.98 0.10 10.80
CA ALA A 32 -1.73 -0.17 9.56
C ALA A 32 -1.86 -1.66 9.24
N TRP A 33 -0.91 -2.48 9.67
CA TRP A 33 -0.81 -3.88 9.28
C TRP A 33 -0.88 -4.80 10.50
N ALA A 34 -1.55 -5.94 10.35
CA ALA A 34 -1.55 -6.98 11.39
C ALA A 34 -0.13 -7.50 11.60
N PRO A 35 0.22 -7.99 12.82
CA PRO A 35 1.59 -8.43 13.11
C PRO A 35 2.13 -9.53 12.19
N ASP A 36 1.25 -10.40 11.70
CA ASP A 36 1.61 -11.51 10.81
C ASP A 36 1.10 -11.28 9.39
N ALA A 37 0.87 -10.03 9.00
CA ALA A 37 0.32 -9.68 7.70
C ALA A 37 1.19 -10.19 6.56
N ARG A 38 0.51 -10.59 5.47
CA ARG A 38 1.17 -11.02 4.25
C ARG A 38 0.95 -9.97 3.17
N SER A 39 2.01 -9.67 2.42
CA SER A 39 1.94 -8.80 1.26
C SER A 39 2.52 -9.53 0.06
N VAL A 40 1.71 -9.69 -0.99
CA VAL A 40 2.11 -10.41 -2.19
C VAL A 40 1.77 -9.59 -3.42
N ASP A 41 2.73 -9.51 -4.35
CA ASP A 41 2.56 -8.93 -5.67
C ASP A 41 3.43 -9.72 -6.66
N PRO A 42 3.49 -9.34 -7.95
CA PRO A 42 4.26 -10.12 -8.92
C PRO A 42 5.75 -10.26 -8.62
N LEU A 43 6.33 -9.42 -7.77
CA LEU A 43 7.76 -9.40 -7.47
C LEU A 43 8.10 -9.98 -6.10
N VAL A 44 7.19 -9.93 -5.14
CA VAL A 44 7.47 -10.29 -3.75
C VAL A 44 6.32 -11.06 -3.12
N ASP A 45 6.65 -11.86 -2.12
CA ASP A 45 5.72 -12.52 -1.22
C ASP A 45 6.39 -12.52 0.15
N VAL A 46 5.98 -11.59 1.01
CA VAL A 46 6.61 -11.36 2.32
C VAL A 46 5.56 -11.34 3.42
N ALA A 47 5.98 -11.63 4.64
CA ALA A 47 5.10 -11.64 5.79
C ALA A 47 5.81 -11.02 7.00
N GLY A 48 5.02 -10.32 7.83
CA GLY A 48 5.49 -9.69 9.06
C GLY A 48 5.98 -8.27 8.85
N HIS A 49 5.99 -7.49 9.92
CA HIS A 49 6.30 -6.05 9.85
C HIS A 49 7.71 -5.75 9.35
N ILE A 50 8.70 -6.55 9.78
CA ILE A 50 10.10 -6.31 9.39
C ILE A 50 10.27 -6.49 7.89
N ALA A 51 9.78 -7.60 7.35
CA ALA A 51 9.89 -7.89 5.91
C ALA A 51 9.13 -6.87 5.07
N ILE A 52 7.95 -6.45 5.51
CA ILE A 52 7.15 -5.43 4.83
C ILE A 52 7.89 -4.09 4.83
N SER A 53 8.48 -3.69 5.96
CA SER A 53 9.24 -2.44 6.04
C SER A 53 10.47 -2.47 5.15
N GLU A 54 11.20 -3.58 5.14
CA GLU A 54 12.38 -3.74 4.27
C GLU A 54 12.01 -3.66 2.80
N MET A 55 10.91 -4.29 2.41
CA MET A 55 10.39 -4.23 1.05
C MET A 55 10.07 -2.79 0.63
N MET A 56 9.34 -2.05 1.47
CA MET A 56 8.99 -0.66 1.19
C MET A 56 10.23 0.23 1.09
N GLY A 57 11.19 0.03 1.99
CA GLY A 57 12.45 0.78 1.96
C GLY A 57 13.25 0.54 0.69
N ALA A 58 13.30 -0.70 0.22
CA ALA A 58 14.00 -1.05 -1.03
C ALA A 58 13.35 -0.37 -2.24
N VAL A 59 12.02 -0.33 -2.30
CA VAL A 59 11.30 0.34 -3.38
C VAL A 59 11.58 1.85 -3.35
N GLN A 60 11.56 2.45 -2.16
CA GLN A 60 11.84 3.88 -2.02
C GLN A 60 13.26 4.24 -2.45
N GLN A 61 14.23 3.39 -2.18
CA GLN A 61 15.62 3.59 -2.64
C GLN A 61 15.74 3.48 -4.16
N GLN A 62 14.94 2.61 -4.77
CA GLN A 62 14.91 2.47 -6.21
C GLN A 62 14.22 3.64 -6.91
N PHE A 63 13.25 4.25 -6.26
CA PHE A 63 12.45 5.35 -6.79
C PHE A 63 12.50 6.56 -5.84
N PRO A 64 13.68 7.21 -5.71
CA PRO A 64 13.78 8.38 -4.82
C PRO A 64 12.89 9.53 -5.30
N ASP A 65 12.31 10.27 -4.35
CA ASP A 65 11.44 11.40 -4.60
C ASP A 65 10.16 11.06 -5.38
N HIS A 66 9.78 9.78 -5.40
CA HIS A 66 8.52 9.32 -5.96
C HIS A 66 7.46 9.24 -4.87
N ARG A 67 6.19 9.26 -5.29
CA ARG A 67 5.09 9.22 -4.35
C ARG A 67 3.99 8.29 -4.86
N PHE A 68 3.48 7.45 -3.95
CA PHE A 68 2.32 6.61 -4.21
C PHE A 68 1.05 7.39 -3.90
N GLY A 69 0.02 7.19 -4.72
CA GLY A 69 -1.27 7.83 -4.52
C GLY A 69 -2.44 6.97 -4.98
N LEU A 70 -3.60 7.28 -4.42
CA LEU A 70 -4.87 6.63 -4.77
C LEU A 70 -5.36 7.16 -6.11
N VAL A 71 -5.88 6.26 -6.95
CA VAL A 71 -6.52 6.59 -8.23
C VAL A 71 -7.99 6.18 -8.15
N GLY A 72 -8.89 7.15 -8.31
CA GLY A 72 -10.32 6.89 -8.30
C GLY A 72 -10.85 6.53 -6.92
N ASP A 73 -12.05 5.97 -6.88
CA ASP A 73 -12.72 5.60 -5.65
C ASP A 73 -12.46 4.16 -5.28
N PRO A 74 -12.10 3.87 -4.03
CA PRO A 74 -11.96 2.49 -3.58
C PRO A 74 -13.32 1.80 -3.47
N LEU A 75 -13.29 0.47 -3.55
CA LEU A 75 -14.45 -0.37 -3.32
C LEU A 75 -14.24 -1.13 -2.01
N ALA A 76 -15.33 -1.33 -1.27
CA ALA A 76 -15.26 -2.02 0.00
C ALA A 76 -16.54 -2.79 0.26
N HIS A 77 -16.41 -3.99 0.79
CA HIS A 77 -17.51 -4.74 1.39
C HIS A 77 -16.93 -5.71 2.41
N HIS A 78 -17.68 -5.96 3.48
CA HIS A 78 -17.23 -6.84 4.57
C HIS A 78 -15.84 -6.40 5.07
N ASP A 79 -14.88 -7.32 5.10
CA ASP A 79 -13.50 -7.04 5.50
C ASP A 79 -12.55 -6.87 4.30
N VAL A 80 -13.09 -6.67 3.09
CA VAL A 80 -12.31 -6.61 1.86
C VAL A 80 -12.33 -5.21 1.28
N LEU A 81 -11.15 -4.72 0.89
CA LEU A 81 -10.97 -3.44 0.20
C LEU A 81 -10.31 -3.69 -1.16
N HIS A 82 -10.64 -2.83 -2.12
CA HIS A 82 -10.02 -2.81 -3.45
C HIS A 82 -9.75 -1.37 -3.83
N TRP A 83 -8.55 -1.06 -4.31
CA TRP A 83 -8.24 0.29 -4.81
C TRP A 83 -7.20 0.22 -5.92
N CYS A 84 -7.18 1.29 -6.73
CA CYS A 84 -6.15 1.50 -7.73
C CYS A 84 -5.14 2.52 -7.23
N TRP A 85 -3.89 2.37 -7.64
CA TRP A 85 -2.81 3.24 -7.19
C TRP A 85 -1.90 3.63 -8.36
N THR A 86 -1.14 4.68 -8.15
CA THR A 86 -0.12 5.13 -9.09
C THR A 86 1.13 5.55 -8.33
N LEU A 87 2.28 5.37 -8.97
CA LEU A 87 3.55 5.90 -8.50
C LEU A 87 3.92 7.03 -9.45
N VAL A 88 4.15 8.23 -8.90
CA VAL A 88 4.52 9.41 -9.68
C VAL A 88 5.91 9.88 -9.29
N ASP A 89 6.62 10.47 -10.24
CA ASP A 89 7.93 11.05 -9.99
C ASP A 89 7.80 12.48 -9.41
N ALA A 90 8.93 13.14 -9.19
CA ALA A 90 8.97 14.48 -8.61
C ALA A 90 8.24 15.53 -9.48
N ASP A 91 8.13 15.28 -10.78
CA ASP A 91 7.41 16.17 -11.71
C ASP A 91 5.91 15.85 -11.80
N GLY A 92 5.46 14.84 -11.06
CA GLY A 92 4.08 14.39 -11.09
C GLY A 92 3.74 13.46 -12.25
N SER A 93 4.74 13.00 -13.00
CA SER A 93 4.53 12.08 -14.12
C SER A 93 4.37 10.64 -13.59
N ARG A 94 3.40 9.94 -14.16
CA ARG A 94 3.15 8.54 -13.79
C ARG A 94 4.28 7.63 -14.26
N VAL A 95 4.79 6.82 -13.35
CA VAL A 95 5.83 5.83 -13.64
C VAL A 95 5.22 4.45 -13.80
N ILE A 96 4.36 4.05 -12.87
CA ILE A 96 3.71 2.75 -12.86
C ILE A 96 2.43 2.88 -12.05
N GLY A 97 1.52 1.95 -12.24
CA GLY A 97 0.31 1.85 -11.45
C GLY A 97 -0.13 0.43 -11.28
N GLY A 98 -1.21 0.23 -10.56
CA GLY A 98 -1.74 -1.08 -10.32
C GLY A 98 -3.02 -1.05 -9.51
N LEU A 99 -3.38 -2.22 -9.01
CA LEU A 99 -4.50 -2.35 -8.10
C LEU A 99 -4.12 -3.26 -6.94
N ASP A 100 -4.74 -3.00 -5.81
CA ASP A 100 -4.55 -3.77 -4.59
C ASP A 100 -5.88 -4.27 -4.07
N VAL A 101 -5.86 -5.47 -3.51
CA VAL A 101 -6.96 -6.04 -2.74
C VAL A 101 -6.44 -6.34 -1.35
N ALA A 102 -7.13 -5.88 -0.33
CA ALA A 102 -6.74 -6.11 1.06
C ALA A 102 -7.86 -6.76 1.84
N ARG A 103 -7.48 -7.63 2.77
CA ARG A 103 -8.36 -8.16 3.79
C ARG A 103 -7.93 -7.58 5.13
N LEU A 104 -8.91 -7.08 5.89
CA LEU A 104 -8.67 -6.50 7.21
C LEU A 104 -8.95 -7.50 8.32
N ASP A 105 -8.23 -7.38 9.42
CA ASP A 105 -8.52 -8.14 10.64
C ASP A 105 -9.62 -7.43 11.45
N ALA A 106 -9.94 -7.99 12.62
CA ALA A 106 -10.98 -7.46 13.50
C ALA A 106 -10.67 -6.05 14.01
N ASP A 107 -9.40 -5.65 14.04
CA ASP A 107 -8.98 -4.33 14.49
C ASP A 107 -8.88 -3.31 13.34
N GLY A 108 -9.22 -3.72 12.12
CA GLY A 108 -9.17 -2.85 10.95
C GLY A 108 -7.77 -2.73 10.34
N ARG A 109 -6.82 -3.56 10.75
CA ARG A 109 -5.48 -3.60 10.16
C ARG A 109 -5.45 -4.56 8.98
N ILE A 110 -4.54 -4.29 8.05
CA ILE A 110 -4.37 -5.16 6.88
C ILE A 110 -3.77 -6.49 7.31
N ALA A 111 -4.50 -7.58 7.12
CA ALA A 111 -4.04 -8.93 7.39
C ALA A 111 -3.41 -9.55 6.14
N GLU A 112 -3.91 -9.20 4.97
CA GLU A 112 -3.40 -9.69 3.69
C GLU A 112 -3.57 -8.62 2.64
N LEU A 113 -2.51 -8.41 1.84
CA LEU A 113 -2.54 -7.54 0.68
C LEU A 113 -2.12 -8.31 -0.54
N ILE A 114 -2.91 -8.21 -1.60
CA ILE A 114 -2.62 -8.82 -2.90
C ILE A 114 -2.57 -7.70 -3.93
N GLY A 115 -1.40 -7.51 -4.55
CA GLY A 115 -1.18 -6.45 -5.51
C GLY A 115 -0.97 -6.96 -6.92
N PHE A 116 -1.36 -6.13 -7.88
CA PHE A 116 -1.16 -6.37 -9.31
C PHE A 116 -0.64 -5.09 -9.95
N PHE A 117 0.24 -5.24 -10.94
CA PHE A 117 0.68 -4.09 -11.74
C PHE A 117 -0.18 -3.99 -12.99
N ASP A 118 -0.59 -2.77 -13.34
CA ASP A 118 -1.33 -2.56 -14.57
C ASP A 118 -0.36 -2.39 -15.75
N GLY A 119 -0.78 -2.86 -16.93
CA GLY A 119 -0.03 -2.67 -18.17
C GLY A 119 1.34 -3.30 -18.22
N GLY A 120 1.78 -4.00 -17.19
CA GLY A 120 3.05 -4.68 -17.15
C GLY A 120 2.92 -6.18 -17.36
N PRO A 121 4.06 -6.87 -17.53
CA PRO A 121 4.05 -8.32 -17.48
C PRO A 121 3.65 -8.75 -16.08
N SER A 122 2.70 -9.60 -16.00
CA SER A 122 2.21 -10.14 -14.74
C SER A 122 2.76 -11.53 -14.52
#